data_d896c624c693db6537c550cf85f01cab
#
_entry.id   d896c624c693db6537c550cf85f01cab
#
_cell.length_a   1.000
_cell.length_b   1.000
_cell.length_c   1.000
_cell.angle_alpha   90.00
_cell.angle_beta   90.00
_cell.angle_gamma   90.00
#
_symmetry.space_group_name_H-M   'P 1'
#
loop_
_entity.id
_entity.type
_entity.pdbx_description
1 polymer ?
#
loop_
_entity_poly.entity_id
_entity_poly.type
_entity_poly.pdbx_seq_one_letter_code
_entity_poly.pdbx_strand_id
1 'polypeptide(L)'
;KEIADRVDMAPSVLSALYSSVLPAYIDLLKTRTPDEALDDALALVNNVSKKRLLNNVSSMRILLQEMEPEQQNEADSGNSFIKLLEKEMKESVQDVFNYSGTYLSYSLSSSTDSLKIEPYMICASENSEYVKMGMINAYKSVHWGSGIISNHQNSYLMFNERDLPQFALVTIYLQLPHYEFPTMLKGLYLCLDYNHNPIARRIVLVKQSD
;
A
#
# COMPACT_ATOMS: atom_id res chain seq x y z
N LYS A 1 -16.42 4.57 16.20
CA LYS A 1 -17.16 5.13 17.32
C LYS A 1 -16.65 6.54 17.65
N GLU A 2 -15.38 6.74 17.87
CA GLU A 2 -14.78 8.04 18.21
C GLU A 2 -15.07 9.14 17.18
N ILE A 3 -14.95 8.84 15.87
CA ILE A 3 -15.28 9.80 14.80
C ILE A 3 -16.77 10.15 14.81
N ALA A 4 -17.64 9.16 15.02
CA ALA A 4 -19.07 9.36 15.08
C ALA A 4 -19.49 10.26 16.25
N ASP A 5 -18.87 10.08 17.41
CA ASP A 5 -19.09 10.89 18.61
C ASP A 5 -18.63 12.35 18.38
N ARG A 6 -17.51 12.56 17.69
CA ARG A 6 -16.97 13.89 17.37
C ARG A 6 -17.81 14.69 16.37
N VAL A 7 -18.46 14.01 15.42
CA VAL A 7 -19.31 14.67 14.40
C VAL A 7 -20.80 14.65 14.76
N ASP A 8 -21.12 14.30 15.99
CA ASP A 8 -22.53 14.19 16.49
C ASP A 8 -23.41 13.34 15.55
N MET A 9 -22.87 12.22 15.11
CA MET A 9 -23.60 11.25 14.29
C MET A 9 -23.65 9.89 14.99
N ALA A 10 -24.78 9.19 14.86
CA ALA A 10 -24.83 7.81 15.29
C ALA A 10 -23.85 6.93 14.46
N PRO A 11 -23.09 6.02 15.06
CA PRO A 11 -22.17 5.14 14.35
C PRO A 11 -22.80 4.36 13.19
N SER A 12 -24.07 3.96 13.33
CA SER A 12 -24.84 3.30 12.28
C SER A 12 -25.11 4.20 11.07
N VAL A 13 -25.33 5.48 11.30
CA VAL A 13 -25.54 6.47 10.23
C VAL A 13 -24.24 6.70 9.47
N LEU A 14 -23.12 6.88 10.18
CA LEU A 14 -21.81 7.01 9.55
C LEU A 14 -21.43 5.78 8.74
N SER A 15 -21.71 4.57 9.27
CA SER A 15 -21.52 3.33 8.54
C SER A 15 -22.36 3.25 7.26
N ALA A 16 -23.65 3.65 7.32
CA ALA A 16 -24.53 3.65 6.17
C ALA A 16 -24.13 4.69 5.10
N LEU A 17 -23.65 5.85 5.53
CA LEU A 17 -23.09 6.85 4.61
C LEU A 17 -21.91 6.28 3.82
N TYR A 18 -21.00 5.56 4.50
CA TYR A 18 -19.85 4.96 3.86
C TYR A 18 -20.19 3.76 2.98
N SER A 19 -21.04 2.85 3.46
CA SER A 19 -21.32 1.58 2.77
C SER A 19 -22.38 1.66 1.68
N SER A 20 -23.28 2.64 1.73
CA SER A 20 -24.42 2.75 0.81
C SER A 20 -24.44 4.06 0.05
N VAL A 21 -24.35 5.19 0.75
CA VAL A 21 -24.50 6.52 0.11
C VAL A 21 -23.30 6.86 -0.76
N LEU A 22 -22.09 6.67 -0.26
CA LEU A 22 -20.86 7.02 -1.00
C LEU A 22 -20.70 6.24 -2.31
N PRO A 23 -20.89 4.92 -2.36
CA PRO A 23 -20.84 4.18 -3.63
C PRO A 23 -21.92 4.62 -4.61
N ALA A 24 -23.15 4.83 -4.14
CA ALA A 24 -24.26 5.29 -4.97
C ALA A 24 -24.01 6.71 -5.52
N TYR A 25 -23.49 7.60 -4.69
CA TYR A 25 -23.13 8.96 -5.12
C TYR A 25 -22.07 8.96 -6.23
N ILE A 26 -21.00 8.17 -6.06
CA ILE A 26 -19.94 8.05 -7.07
C ILE A 26 -20.48 7.51 -8.39
N ASP A 27 -21.42 6.56 -8.33
CA ASP A 27 -22.02 5.99 -9.55
C ASP A 27 -22.96 7.00 -10.25
N LEU A 28 -23.77 7.70 -9.48
CA LEU A 28 -24.69 8.73 -9.99
C LEU A 28 -23.97 9.94 -10.59
N LEU A 29 -22.77 10.29 -10.12
CA LEU A 29 -21.97 11.37 -10.70
C LEU A 29 -21.59 11.13 -12.18
N LYS A 30 -21.68 9.91 -12.68
CA LYS A 30 -21.43 9.60 -14.10
C LYS A 30 -22.52 10.16 -15.03
N THR A 31 -23.73 10.40 -14.52
CA THR A 31 -24.92 10.73 -15.32
C THR A 31 -25.70 11.94 -14.82
N ARG A 32 -25.40 12.47 -13.63
CA ARG A 32 -26.13 13.55 -12.96
C ARG A 32 -25.20 14.65 -12.46
N THR A 33 -25.77 15.79 -12.15
CA THR A 33 -25.04 16.86 -11.47
C THR A 33 -24.70 16.44 -10.03
N PRO A 34 -23.65 17.01 -9.41
CA PRO A 34 -23.28 16.68 -8.05
C PRO A 34 -24.40 16.84 -7.01
N ASP A 35 -25.25 17.87 -7.16
CA ASP A 35 -26.36 18.11 -6.25
C ASP A 35 -27.47 17.08 -6.38
N GLU A 36 -27.88 16.74 -7.60
CA GLU A 36 -28.86 15.69 -7.87
C GLU A 36 -28.37 14.30 -7.43
N ALA A 37 -27.10 13.99 -7.73
CA ALA A 37 -26.47 12.74 -7.31
C ALA A 37 -26.45 12.61 -5.78
N LEU A 38 -26.20 13.71 -5.06
CA LEU A 38 -26.20 13.71 -3.60
C LEU A 38 -27.60 13.51 -3.03
N ASP A 39 -28.61 14.18 -3.59
CA ASP A 39 -30.01 14.06 -3.15
C ASP A 39 -30.50 12.61 -3.33
N ASP A 40 -30.24 12.01 -4.48
CA ASP A 40 -30.65 10.64 -4.76
C ASP A 40 -29.88 9.61 -3.93
N ALA A 41 -28.58 9.79 -3.74
CA ALA A 41 -27.79 8.92 -2.89
C ALA A 41 -28.23 8.98 -1.42
N LEU A 42 -28.57 10.16 -0.91
CA LEU A 42 -29.07 10.35 0.45
C LEU A 42 -30.48 9.78 0.66
N ALA A 43 -31.27 9.65 -0.39
CA ALA A 43 -32.57 8.98 -0.31
C ALA A 43 -32.48 7.50 0.09
N LEU A 44 -31.30 6.89 -0.03
CA LEU A 44 -31.02 5.52 0.44
C LEU A 44 -30.91 5.40 1.97
N VAL A 45 -30.81 6.50 2.70
CA VAL A 45 -30.62 6.52 4.15
C VAL A 45 -31.69 7.38 4.82
N ASN A 46 -32.59 6.74 5.55
CA ASN A 46 -33.79 7.39 6.13
C ASN A 46 -33.50 8.43 7.23
N ASN A 47 -32.28 8.54 7.74
CA ASN A 47 -31.99 9.32 8.95
C ASN A 47 -30.99 10.48 8.75
N VAL A 48 -30.60 10.80 7.52
CA VAL A 48 -29.67 11.89 7.23
C VAL A 48 -30.27 12.89 6.26
N SER A 49 -30.47 14.11 6.70
CA SER A 49 -30.84 15.20 5.78
C SER A 49 -29.58 15.78 5.13
N LYS A 50 -29.69 16.21 3.86
CA LYS A 50 -28.63 16.92 3.13
C LYS A 50 -28.09 18.11 3.92
N LYS A 51 -28.99 18.90 4.54
CA LYS A 51 -28.60 20.04 5.38
C LYS A 51 -27.74 19.64 6.56
N ARG A 52 -28.07 18.54 7.26
CA ARG A 52 -27.30 18.05 8.40
C ARG A 52 -25.94 17.52 7.94
N LEU A 53 -25.89 16.80 6.83
CA LEU A 53 -24.62 16.33 6.25
C LEU A 53 -23.71 17.49 5.88
N LEU A 54 -24.23 18.49 5.13
CA LEU A 54 -23.43 19.64 4.70
C LEU A 54 -22.94 20.50 5.85
N ASN A 55 -23.73 20.67 6.91
CA ASN A 55 -23.29 21.36 8.12
C ASN A 55 -22.13 20.61 8.82
N ASN A 56 -22.17 19.28 8.81
CA ASN A 56 -21.14 18.47 9.45
C ASN A 56 -19.88 18.30 8.60
N VAL A 57 -19.96 18.45 7.27
CA VAL A 57 -18.80 18.37 6.36
C VAL A 57 -17.73 19.40 6.73
N SER A 58 -18.12 20.63 7.05
CA SER A 58 -17.18 21.68 7.46
C SER A 58 -16.50 21.33 8.78
N SER A 59 -17.23 20.81 9.75
CA SER A 59 -16.69 20.35 11.03
C SER A 59 -15.79 19.12 10.86
N MET A 60 -16.17 18.16 10.01
CA MET A 60 -15.34 17.01 9.65
C MET A 60 -14.04 17.43 8.97
N ARG A 61 -14.09 18.40 8.07
CA ARG A 61 -12.89 18.92 7.40
C ARG A 61 -11.92 19.55 8.41
N ILE A 62 -12.41 20.34 9.34
CA ILE A 62 -11.61 20.94 10.41
C ILE A 62 -10.99 19.84 11.28
N LEU A 63 -11.78 18.86 11.73
CA LEU A 63 -11.30 17.73 12.51
C LEU A 63 -10.24 16.90 11.77
N LEU A 64 -10.41 16.65 10.47
CA LEU A 64 -9.42 15.94 9.68
C LEU A 64 -8.12 16.76 9.51
N GLN A 65 -8.23 18.09 9.44
CA GLN A 65 -7.06 18.97 9.40
C GLN A 65 -6.37 19.06 10.77
N GLU A 66 -7.13 19.02 11.88
CA GLU A 66 -6.60 18.97 13.25
C GLU A 66 -6.04 17.59 13.63
N MET A 67 -6.43 16.52 12.92
CA MET A 67 -5.89 15.16 13.07
C MET A 67 -4.61 14.92 12.28
N GLU A 68 -4.03 15.95 11.64
CA GLU A 68 -2.65 15.84 11.19
C GLU A 68 -1.79 15.46 12.41
N PRO A 69 -0.93 14.45 12.29
CA PRO A 69 -0.13 13.98 13.42
C PRO A 69 0.56 15.17 14.05
N GLU A 70 0.42 15.32 15.37
CA GLU A 70 1.08 16.37 16.16
C GLU A 70 2.49 16.56 15.62
N GLN A 71 2.75 17.72 15.03
CA GLN A 71 4.06 18.08 14.53
C GLN A 71 5.00 18.04 15.74
N GLN A 72 5.68 16.91 15.88
CA GLN A 72 6.77 16.82 16.82
C GLN A 72 7.79 17.89 16.43
N ASN A 73 7.83 18.92 17.23
CA ASN A 73 8.83 20.00 17.29
C ASN A 73 9.57 20.33 15.99
N GLU A 74 9.23 21.48 15.45
CA GLU A 74 9.72 22.16 14.24
C GLU A 74 11.23 22.49 14.22
N ALA A 75 12.10 21.59 14.56
CA ALA A 75 13.53 21.80 14.30
C ALA A 75 14.03 21.04 13.06
N ASP A 76 13.18 20.21 12.45
CA ASP A 76 13.64 19.32 11.38
C ASP A 76 12.52 19.17 10.32
N SER A 77 12.58 20.03 9.30
CA SER A 77 11.60 20.16 8.20
C SER A 77 11.56 18.96 7.21
N GLY A 78 11.98 17.77 7.65
CA GLY A 78 11.86 16.53 6.87
C GLY A 78 10.47 15.93 6.99
N ASN A 79 9.95 15.40 5.88
CA ASN A 79 8.69 14.66 5.86
C ASN A 79 8.73 13.53 6.90
N SER A 80 7.86 13.58 7.91
CA SER A 80 7.81 12.63 9.02
C SER A 80 7.64 11.17 8.54
N PHE A 81 6.93 10.97 7.43
CA PHE A 81 6.76 9.66 6.81
C PHE A 81 8.07 9.12 6.23
N ILE A 82 8.88 9.96 5.58
CA ILE A 82 10.19 9.53 5.05
C ILE A 82 11.12 9.11 6.20
N LYS A 83 11.16 9.87 7.29
CA LYS A 83 11.94 9.50 8.48
C LYS A 83 11.47 8.19 9.10
N LEU A 84 10.14 7.96 9.14
CA LEU A 84 9.59 6.68 9.59
C LEU A 84 10.04 5.55 8.66
N LEU A 85 9.97 5.71 7.34
CA LEU A 85 10.45 4.71 6.39
C LEU A 85 11.94 4.40 6.58
N GLU A 86 12.78 5.43 6.73
CA GLU A 86 14.22 5.25 6.97
C GLU A 86 14.49 4.49 8.27
N LYS A 87 13.73 4.78 9.32
CA LYS A 87 13.81 4.06 10.59
C LYS A 87 13.43 2.59 10.42
N GLU A 88 12.26 2.32 9.83
CA GLU A 88 11.77 0.96 9.57
C GLU A 88 12.74 0.16 8.68
N MET A 89 13.33 0.80 7.68
CA MET A 89 14.34 0.16 6.82
C MET A 89 15.57 -0.28 7.61
N LYS A 90 16.06 0.54 8.55
CA LYS A 90 17.20 0.22 9.41
C LYS A 90 16.87 -0.89 10.40
N GLU A 91 15.73 -0.81 11.05
CA GLU A 91 15.28 -1.82 12.03
C GLU A 91 15.05 -3.18 11.37
N SER A 92 14.58 -3.21 10.13
CA SER A 92 14.33 -4.43 9.36
C SER A 92 15.56 -5.31 9.12
N VAL A 93 16.76 -4.76 9.22
CA VAL A 93 18.00 -5.52 9.00
C VAL A 93 18.16 -6.63 10.04
N GLN A 94 17.68 -6.43 11.25
CA GLN A 94 17.75 -7.43 12.32
C GLN A 94 16.92 -8.68 12.00
N ASP A 95 15.82 -8.48 11.29
CA ASP A 95 14.85 -9.53 10.97
C ASP A 95 15.14 -10.24 9.64
N VAL A 96 15.94 -9.62 8.77
CA VAL A 96 16.17 -10.14 7.41
C VAL A 96 16.88 -11.49 7.41
N PHE A 97 17.62 -11.83 8.46
CA PHE A 97 18.40 -13.07 8.53
C PHE A 97 17.55 -14.32 8.26
N ASN A 98 16.34 -14.39 8.81
CA ASN A 98 15.43 -15.52 8.63
C ASN A 98 14.91 -15.64 7.19
N TYR A 99 14.94 -14.55 6.43
CA TYR A 99 14.41 -14.44 5.06
C TYR A 99 15.50 -14.24 4.02
N SER A 100 16.76 -14.18 4.42
CA SER A 100 17.89 -14.04 3.51
C SER A 100 18.03 -15.27 2.62
N GLY A 101 18.46 -15.04 1.38
CA GLY A 101 18.73 -16.11 0.43
C GLY A 101 18.33 -15.73 -1.00
N THR A 102 18.48 -16.73 -1.87
CA THR A 102 18.06 -16.65 -3.27
C THR A 102 16.72 -17.36 -3.47
N TYR A 103 15.87 -16.78 -4.29
CA TYR A 103 14.51 -17.24 -4.54
C TYR A 103 14.22 -17.30 -6.04
N LEU A 104 13.37 -18.22 -6.46
CA LEU A 104 12.66 -18.12 -7.73
C LEU A 104 11.25 -17.62 -7.47
N SER A 105 10.88 -16.56 -8.16
CA SER A 105 9.52 -16.06 -8.14
C SER A 105 8.68 -16.75 -9.21
N TYR A 106 7.42 -16.95 -8.89
CA TYR A 106 6.40 -17.47 -9.79
C TYR A 106 5.21 -16.52 -9.80
N SER A 107 4.87 -15.99 -10.99
CA SER A 107 3.70 -15.12 -11.17
C SER A 107 3.13 -15.32 -12.58
N LEU A 108 1.87 -14.95 -12.80
CA LEU A 108 1.30 -14.92 -14.13
C LEU A 108 1.73 -13.63 -14.84
N SER A 109 2.06 -13.74 -16.11
CA SER A 109 2.30 -12.58 -16.97
C SER A 109 1.02 -11.75 -17.11
N SER A 110 1.15 -10.42 -17.12
CA SER A 110 0.01 -9.52 -17.32
C SER A 110 -0.51 -9.47 -18.78
N SER A 111 0.33 -9.88 -19.71
CA SER A 111 0.02 -9.81 -21.16
C SER A 111 -0.25 -11.15 -21.81
N THR A 112 0.11 -12.24 -21.15
CA THR A 112 -0.05 -13.61 -21.65
C THR A 112 -0.39 -14.52 -20.47
N ASP A 113 -1.15 -15.58 -20.68
CA ASP A 113 -1.44 -16.59 -19.64
C ASP A 113 -0.23 -17.50 -19.33
N SER A 114 0.96 -16.97 -19.52
CA SER A 114 2.21 -17.72 -19.29
C SER A 114 2.74 -17.48 -17.88
N LEU A 115 3.39 -18.50 -17.35
CA LEU A 115 4.08 -18.43 -16.07
C LEU A 115 5.39 -17.64 -16.24
N LYS A 116 5.54 -16.58 -15.45
CA LYS A 116 6.74 -15.78 -15.35
C LYS A 116 7.59 -16.28 -14.17
N ILE A 117 8.84 -16.65 -14.45
CA ILE A 117 9.79 -17.13 -13.45
C ILE A 117 11.00 -16.18 -13.46
N GLU A 118 11.30 -15.56 -12.31
CA GLU A 118 12.39 -14.60 -12.17
C GLU A 118 13.17 -14.87 -10.88
N PRO A 119 14.52 -14.81 -10.93
CA PRO A 119 15.34 -14.95 -9.72
C PRO A 119 15.34 -13.66 -8.89
N TYR A 120 15.26 -13.84 -7.60
CA TYR A 120 15.33 -12.80 -6.57
C TYR A 120 16.41 -13.13 -5.55
N MET A 121 16.96 -12.09 -4.94
CA MET A 121 17.85 -12.19 -3.78
C MET A 121 17.35 -11.23 -2.72
N ILE A 122 17.35 -11.67 -1.46
CA ILE A 122 17.03 -10.85 -0.29
C ILE A 122 18.18 -11.06 0.72
N CYS A 123 18.77 -9.99 1.19
CA CYS A 123 19.87 -10.05 2.18
C CYS A 123 20.00 -8.71 2.91
N ALA A 124 20.84 -8.65 3.96
CA ALA A 124 21.31 -7.39 4.49
C ALA A 124 22.25 -6.71 3.47
N SER A 125 22.26 -5.36 3.44
CA SER A 125 23.28 -4.61 2.71
C SER A 125 24.67 -4.85 3.32
N GLU A 126 25.74 -4.58 2.57
CA GLU A 126 27.14 -4.83 2.98
C GLU A 126 27.51 -4.15 4.31
N ASN A 127 26.98 -2.96 4.54
CA ASN A 127 27.15 -2.21 5.79
C ASN A 127 26.04 -2.50 6.83
N SER A 128 25.12 -3.41 6.54
CA SER A 128 23.99 -3.75 7.41
C SER A 128 23.09 -2.55 7.78
N GLU A 129 22.92 -1.60 6.86
CA GLU A 129 22.09 -0.42 7.10
C GLU A 129 20.65 -0.58 6.60
N TYR A 130 20.40 -1.50 5.65
CA TYR A 130 19.09 -1.76 5.09
C TYR A 130 18.96 -3.17 4.52
N VAL A 131 17.74 -3.61 4.31
CA VAL A 131 17.45 -4.86 3.58
C VAL A 131 17.65 -4.61 2.10
N LYS A 132 18.63 -5.29 1.51
CA LYS A 132 18.91 -5.24 0.08
C LYS A 132 18.12 -6.32 -0.64
N MET A 133 17.44 -5.96 -1.70
CA MET A 133 16.83 -6.92 -2.62
C MET A 133 17.39 -6.73 -4.03
N GLY A 134 17.50 -7.83 -4.75
CA GLY A 134 17.83 -7.82 -6.17
C GLY A 134 16.90 -8.74 -6.94
N MET A 135 16.58 -8.36 -8.18
CA MET A 135 15.87 -9.24 -9.09
C MET A 135 16.47 -9.18 -10.49
N ILE A 136 16.35 -10.25 -11.24
CA ILE A 136 16.74 -10.32 -12.65
C ILE A 136 15.48 -10.52 -13.47
N ASN A 137 15.19 -9.60 -14.38
CA ASN A 137 14.04 -9.69 -15.25
C ASN A 137 14.29 -10.61 -16.48
N ALA A 138 13.25 -10.82 -17.28
CA ALA A 138 13.33 -11.65 -18.51
C ALA A 138 14.36 -11.12 -19.52
N TYR A 139 14.72 -9.84 -19.49
CA TYR A 139 15.73 -9.23 -20.36
C TYR A 139 17.15 -9.32 -19.77
N LYS A 140 17.34 -10.04 -18.66
CA LYS A 140 18.60 -10.18 -17.93
C LYS A 140 19.11 -8.88 -17.30
N SER A 141 18.27 -7.87 -17.19
CA SER A 141 18.60 -6.66 -16.44
C SER A 141 18.47 -6.92 -14.94
N VAL A 142 19.44 -6.42 -14.18
CA VAL A 142 19.46 -6.54 -12.71
C VAL A 142 18.84 -5.26 -12.12
N HIS A 143 17.82 -5.43 -11.32
CA HIS A 143 17.18 -4.34 -10.58
C HIS A 143 17.46 -4.49 -9.10
N TRP A 144 18.01 -3.43 -8.50
CA TRP A 144 18.27 -3.37 -7.09
C TRP A 144 17.22 -2.53 -6.37
N GLY A 145 16.94 -2.93 -5.15
CA GLY A 145 15.98 -2.26 -4.32
C GLY A 145 16.23 -2.46 -2.84
N SER A 146 15.30 -2.00 -2.05
CA SER A 146 15.33 -2.10 -0.60
C SER A 146 14.04 -2.72 -0.07
N GLY A 147 14.09 -3.20 1.17
CA GLY A 147 12.97 -3.83 1.83
C GLY A 147 12.74 -3.30 3.24
N ILE A 148 11.52 -3.47 3.69
CA ILE A 148 11.08 -3.26 5.07
C ILE A 148 10.44 -4.55 5.54
N ILE A 149 10.79 -5.00 6.74
CA ILE A 149 10.15 -6.12 7.43
C ILE A 149 9.38 -5.53 8.62
N SER A 150 8.06 -5.66 8.60
CA SER A 150 7.18 -5.07 9.62
C SER A 150 6.59 -6.15 10.50
N ASN A 151 6.83 -6.02 11.82
CA ASN A 151 6.26 -6.86 12.87
C ASN A 151 6.43 -8.37 12.64
N HIS A 152 7.49 -8.82 11.98
CA HIS A 152 7.75 -10.21 11.59
C HIS A 152 6.60 -10.89 10.82
N GLN A 153 5.67 -10.11 10.26
CA GLN A 153 4.48 -10.63 9.58
C GLN A 153 4.43 -10.28 8.10
N ASN A 154 5.01 -9.14 7.74
CA ASN A 154 4.93 -8.60 6.39
C ASN A 154 6.29 -8.07 5.95
N SER A 155 6.55 -8.18 4.66
CA SER A 155 7.68 -7.50 4.04
C SER A 155 7.22 -6.68 2.84
N TYR A 156 7.80 -5.50 2.70
CA TYR A 156 7.62 -4.60 1.57
C TYR A 156 8.95 -4.49 0.85
N LEU A 157 9.04 -5.03 -0.36
CA LEU A 157 10.23 -4.89 -1.20
C LEU A 157 9.93 -3.85 -2.27
N MET A 158 10.82 -2.89 -2.45
CA MET A 158 10.64 -1.77 -3.37
C MET A 158 11.87 -1.62 -4.26
N PHE A 159 11.66 -1.43 -5.55
CA PHE A 159 12.75 -1.17 -6.50
C PHE A 159 12.26 -0.35 -7.69
N ASN A 160 13.21 0.23 -8.43
CA ASN A 160 12.94 0.88 -9.69
C ASN A 160 13.06 -0.12 -10.84
N GLU A 161 12.00 -0.32 -11.63
CA GLU A 161 11.98 -1.27 -12.76
C GLU A 161 12.64 -0.69 -14.02
N ARG A 162 12.92 0.61 -14.07
CA ARG A 162 13.50 1.28 -15.23
C ARG A 162 14.90 1.80 -14.95
N ASP A 163 15.67 1.92 -16.02
CA ASP A 163 16.98 2.57 -15.93
C ASP A 163 16.82 4.08 -15.73
N LEU A 164 17.70 4.65 -14.91
CA LEU A 164 17.73 6.10 -14.70
C LEU A 164 17.92 6.84 -16.02
N PRO A 165 17.29 8.01 -16.23
CA PRO A 165 16.57 8.80 -15.23
C PRO A 165 15.08 8.48 -15.07
N GLN A 166 14.57 7.44 -15.71
CA GLN A 166 13.17 7.07 -15.64
C GLN A 166 12.87 6.42 -14.29
N PHE A 167 11.70 6.70 -13.75
CA PHE A 167 11.24 6.13 -12.49
C PHE A 167 9.96 5.33 -12.68
N ALA A 168 10.00 4.06 -12.28
CA ALA A 168 8.82 3.19 -12.24
C ALA A 168 8.92 2.33 -10.98
N LEU A 169 8.27 2.78 -9.92
CA LEU A 169 8.28 2.07 -8.64
C LEU A 169 7.52 0.76 -8.76
N VAL A 170 8.20 -0.31 -8.40
CA VAL A 170 7.60 -1.62 -8.13
C VAL A 170 7.59 -1.84 -6.64
N THR A 171 6.46 -2.34 -6.13
CA THR A 171 6.35 -2.76 -4.74
C THR A 171 5.87 -4.21 -4.69
N ILE A 172 6.59 -5.03 -3.93
CA ILE A 172 6.17 -6.39 -3.63
C ILE A 172 5.79 -6.44 -2.16
N TYR A 173 4.56 -6.83 -1.90
CA TYR A 173 4.04 -7.05 -0.56
C TYR A 173 4.02 -8.55 -0.27
N LEU A 174 4.82 -8.99 0.71
CA LEU A 174 4.92 -10.40 1.08
C LEU A 174 4.34 -10.63 2.47
N GLN A 175 3.57 -11.69 2.61
CA GLN A 175 3.20 -12.25 3.89
C GLN A 175 4.34 -13.14 4.37
N LEU A 176 4.85 -12.86 5.56
CA LEU A 176 5.88 -13.67 6.20
C LEU A 176 5.20 -14.75 7.08
N PRO A 177 5.61 -16.00 6.98
CA PRO A 177 5.11 -17.03 7.87
C PRO A 177 5.68 -16.88 9.29
N HIS A 178 4.93 -17.34 10.29
CA HIS A 178 5.32 -17.26 11.70
C HIS A 178 6.36 -18.30 12.15
N TYR A 179 7.03 -18.96 11.23
CA TYR A 179 8.08 -19.91 11.53
C TYR A 179 9.43 -19.44 10.97
N GLU A 180 10.49 -19.83 11.63
CA GLU A 180 11.85 -19.53 11.22
C GLU A 180 12.20 -20.22 9.89
N PHE A 181 13.02 -19.55 9.08
CA PHE A 181 13.57 -20.07 7.82
C PHE A 181 12.50 -20.57 6.82
N PRO A 182 11.57 -19.70 6.40
CA PRO A 182 10.56 -20.09 5.44
C PRO A 182 11.19 -20.44 4.08
N THR A 183 10.70 -21.52 3.49
CA THR A 183 11.10 -21.95 2.14
C THR A 183 10.24 -21.32 1.05
N MET A 184 9.11 -20.71 1.40
CA MET A 184 8.17 -20.11 0.49
C MET A 184 7.53 -18.85 1.09
N LEU A 185 7.53 -17.76 0.31
CA LEU A 185 6.86 -16.50 0.63
C LEU A 185 5.79 -16.23 -0.44
N LYS A 186 4.66 -15.71 -0.04
CA LYS A 186 3.54 -15.38 -0.95
C LYS A 186 3.09 -13.94 -0.79
N GLY A 187 2.62 -13.33 -1.87
CA GLY A 187 2.20 -11.95 -1.79
C GLY A 187 1.65 -11.38 -3.07
N LEU A 188 1.75 -10.06 -3.17
CA LEU A 188 1.31 -9.27 -4.32
C LEU A 188 2.49 -8.49 -4.90
N TYR A 189 2.55 -8.46 -6.21
CA TYR A 189 3.46 -7.63 -6.98
C TYR A 189 2.64 -6.49 -7.60
N LEU A 190 3.03 -5.26 -7.33
CA LEU A 190 2.36 -4.03 -7.78
C LEU A 190 3.32 -3.25 -8.67
N CYS A 191 2.91 -2.99 -9.90
CA CYS A 191 3.69 -2.22 -10.87
C CYS A 191 2.78 -1.53 -11.89
N LEU A 192 3.39 -0.94 -12.91
CA LEU A 192 2.70 -0.47 -14.11
C LEU A 192 2.90 -1.48 -15.26
N ASP A 193 1.91 -1.63 -16.13
CA ASP A 193 2.08 -2.36 -17.39
C ASP A 193 2.80 -1.49 -18.45
N TYR A 194 2.96 -2.03 -19.65
CA TYR A 194 3.59 -1.30 -20.76
C TYR A 194 2.83 0.00 -21.14
N ASN A 195 1.52 0.01 -20.95
CA ASN A 195 0.66 1.16 -21.23
C ASN A 195 0.49 2.09 -20.02
N HIS A 196 1.31 1.94 -18.99
CA HIS A 196 1.26 2.67 -17.71
C HIS A 196 -0.03 2.47 -16.90
N ASN A 197 -0.76 1.39 -17.12
CA ASN A 197 -1.89 1.03 -16.26
C ASN A 197 -1.37 0.36 -14.97
N PRO A 198 -1.92 0.72 -13.80
CA PRO A 198 -1.58 0.03 -12.56
C PRO A 198 -2.08 -1.42 -12.61
N ILE A 199 -1.19 -2.33 -12.29
CA ILE A 199 -1.50 -3.77 -12.21
C ILE A 199 -1.08 -4.35 -10.87
N ALA A 200 -1.83 -5.35 -10.43
CA ALA A 200 -1.52 -6.18 -9.28
C ALA A 200 -1.60 -7.66 -9.69
N ARG A 201 -0.57 -8.43 -9.32
CA ARG A 201 -0.55 -9.87 -9.55
C ARG A 201 -0.07 -10.62 -8.32
N ARG A 202 -0.53 -11.85 -8.17
CA ARG A 202 -0.02 -12.73 -7.12
C ARG A 202 1.39 -13.17 -7.47
N ILE A 203 2.23 -13.24 -6.45
CA ILE A 203 3.61 -13.72 -6.56
C ILE A 203 3.88 -14.74 -5.45
N VAL A 204 4.64 -15.76 -5.80
CA VAL A 204 5.18 -16.74 -4.85
C VAL A 204 6.69 -16.75 -5.04
N LEU A 205 7.44 -16.59 -3.95
CA LEU A 205 8.89 -16.74 -3.92
C LEU A 205 9.23 -18.08 -3.29
N VAL A 206 9.96 -18.93 -3.99
CA VAL A 206 10.42 -20.23 -3.49
C VAL A 206 11.93 -20.16 -3.28
N LYS A 207 12.36 -20.39 -2.04
CA LYS A 207 13.78 -20.32 -1.65
C LYS A 207 14.59 -21.41 -2.35
N GLN A 208 15.73 -21.06 -2.88
CA GLN A 208 16.64 -21.96 -3.58
C GLN A 208 17.90 -22.24 -2.75
N SER A 209 18.42 -21.20 -2.08
CA SER A 209 19.59 -21.32 -1.21
C SER A 209 19.59 -20.19 -0.17
N ASP A 210 20.32 -20.39 0.88
CA ASP A 210 20.68 -19.38 1.89
C ASP A 210 21.74 -18.41 1.38
#